data_7f4c75c2e9aa9824f8486c8081e1fda6
#
_entry.id   7f4c75c2e9aa9824f8486c8081e1fda6
#
_cell.length_a   1.000
_cell.length_b   1.000
_cell.length_c   1.000
_cell.angle_alpha   90.00
_cell.angle_beta   90.00
_cell.angle_gamma   90.00
#
_symmetry.space_group_name_H-M   'P 1'
#
loop_
_entity.id
_entity.type
_entity.pdbx_description
1 polymer ?
#
loop_
_entity_poly.entity_id
_entity_poly.type
_entity_poly.pdbx_seq_one_letter_code
_entity_poly.pdbx_strand_id
1 'polypeptide(L)'
;MKRHILIALGAASLLTLASCGEDFLYKAPQGSIDQAALTNEQGVELLVTNAYGYLTDTEGFENMFNWVFGGLYGGDNNKGSDTNDQSVLNSVETYSISPSNDYLLVKWRQTYYGAKRCNLAIQVLNEAEIDATLRSTRIAEMKFLRTMYYFEGVKMFSSKGVPYIDETMAAEDNDPKVHNGVDIYPQLLADIDEAIAGLPETQAEVGRANKTAAKALKAKMLMQQGDLASAKPILKDVIENGLSPKGEHLALQDNLNNNFNALTENGKEGIFEVQFSVGANNNGNYGMCLNYPHNSGPGGCCGFDQPSNELANSFQVDANGLPYLNFEYRQHPEKPVTYRKDSDNALSENDNSIAVDPRIDFTMGRFGIPYKDWGLPNKDWVRDVNNGGFYMPKKHVYTKEMQENGLAGSSYSAGWAPGSAMNLQYLSLRDMKLLYAECLADAGDLAGAMAQVNDIRRRAGLDVNIIKLEDGTPAANYKISEYPASHAAFSDKATCIKAVRMERKLELAMEGQRFFDLARWGGDYMNSELNAYLAYERNFLNKYNGVSAPPASKTMYPIPETQIQTMGNDENGQPYLVQPDPWK
;
A
#
# COMPACT_ATOMS: atom_id res chain seq x y z
N MET A 1 -20.40 -20.65 84.55
CA MET A 1 -20.86 -20.47 83.21
C MET A 1 -20.27 -19.26 82.43
N LYS A 2 -19.87 -18.16 83.08
CA LYS A 2 -19.32 -16.97 82.35
C LYS A 2 -17.87 -17.08 81.86
N ARG A 3 -17.07 -18.03 82.36
CA ARG A 3 -15.62 -18.18 82.08
C ARG A 3 -15.38 -19.08 80.84
N HIS A 4 -16.27 -19.96 80.50
CA HIS A 4 -16.14 -20.85 79.32
C HIS A 4 -16.70 -20.20 77.99
N ILE A 5 -17.54 -19.16 78.11
CA ILE A 5 -18.07 -18.43 76.97
C ILE A 5 -17.00 -17.46 76.37
N LEU A 6 -16.12 -16.91 77.22
CA LEU A 6 -15.04 -16.01 76.78
C LEU A 6 -13.90 -16.76 76.05
N ILE A 7 -13.65 -18.03 76.39
CA ILE A 7 -12.64 -18.87 75.72
C ILE A 7 -13.15 -19.37 74.37
N ALA A 8 -14.44 -19.65 74.23
CA ALA A 8 -15.04 -20.05 72.97
C ALA A 8 -15.14 -18.89 71.95
N LEU A 9 -15.34 -17.66 72.39
CA LEU A 9 -15.30 -16.47 71.49
C LEU A 9 -13.87 -16.07 71.09
N GLY A 10 -12.83 -16.32 71.93
CA GLY A 10 -11.43 -16.09 71.60
C GLY A 10 -10.88 -17.10 70.56
N ALA A 11 -11.35 -18.36 70.61
CA ALA A 11 -10.94 -19.39 69.64
C ALA A 11 -11.65 -19.25 68.26
N ALA A 12 -12.85 -18.67 68.21
CA ALA A 12 -13.57 -18.40 66.95
C ALA A 12 -13.00 -17.21 66.20
N SER A 13 -12.39 -16.20 66.88
CA SER A 13 -11.77 -15.04 66.26
C SER A 13 -10.36 -15.30 65.74
N LEU A 14 -9.68 -16.41 66.10
CA LEU A 14 -8.37 -16.78 65.57
C LEU A 14 -8.42 -17.68 64.36
N LEU A 15 -9.60 -18.23 63.98
CA LEU A 15 -9.80 -19.05 62.80
C LEU A 15 -10.25 -18.24 61.56
N THR A 16 -10.49 -16.96 61.71
CA THR A 16 -10.90 -16.10 60.56
C THR A 16 -9.76 -15.29 59.95
N LEU A 17 -8.50 -15.47 60.41
CA LEU A 17 -7.34 -14.72 59.86
C LEU A 17 -6.44 -15.59 58.96
N ALA A 18 -6.83 -16.84 58.65
CA ALA A 18 -6.01 -17.76 57.86
C ALA A 18 -6.63 -18.07 56.47
N SER A 19 -7.46 -17.19 55.91
CA SER A 19 -8.07 -17.46 54.61
C SER A 19 -8.20 -16.17 53.78
N CYS A 20 -7.08 -15.57 53.47
CA CYS A 20 -6.96 -14.71 52.27
C CYS A 20 -5.55 -15.00 51.72
N GLY A 21 -5.42 -16.10 51.00
CA GLY A 21 -4.32 -16.27 50.08
C GLY A 21 -4.51 -15.21 48.97
N GLU A 22 -3.42 -14.66 48.50
CA GLU A 22 -3.43 -13.68 47.38
C GLU A 22 -4.20 -14.19 46.15
N ASP A 23 -4.28 -15.50 45.95
CA ASP A 23 -5.01 -16.18 44.88
C ASP A 23 -6.55 -15.97 44.92
N PHE A 24 -7.15 -15.61 46.07
CA PHE A 24 -8.59 -15.36 46.18
C PHE A 24 -8.98 -13.95 45.70
N LEU A 25 -8.03 -13.03 45.66
CA LEU A 25 -8.24 -11.64 45.20
C LEU A 25 -7.93 -11.47 43.72
N TYR A 26 -7.28 -12.42 43.09
CA TYR A 26 -6.95 -12.39 41.70
C TYR A 26 -8.03 -13.10 40.89
N LYS A 27 -9.16 -12.46 40.68
CA LYS A 27 -10.08 -12.81 39.59
C LYS A 27 -9.59 -12.11 38.35
N ALA A 28 -9.03 -12.86 37.40
CA ALA A 28 -8.81 -12.34 36.05
C ALA A 28 -10.12 -11.72 35.54
N PRO A 29 -10.08 -10.54 34.90
CA PRO A 29 -11.29 -9.92 34.34
C PRO A 29 -12.01 -10.91 33.45
N GLN A 30 -13.32 -11.07 33.60
CA GLN A 30 -14.12 -11.94 32.74
C GLN A 30 -13.97 -11.47 31.30
N GLY A 31 -13.37 -12.29 30.44
CA GLY A 31 -13.05 -11.97 29.04
C GLY A 31 -11.57 -11.73 28.76
N SER A 32 -10.67 -11.73 29.77
CA SER A 32 -9.23 -11.82 29.51
C SER A 32 -8.85 -13.30 29.28
N ILE A 33 -8.17 -13.57 28.17
CA ILE A 33 -7.54 -14.86 27.95
C ILE A 33 -6.32 -14.90 28.87
N ASP A 34 -6.23 -15.95 29.71
CA ASP A 34 -5.06 -16.18 30.56
C ASP A 34 -3.83 -16.34 29.65
N GLN A 35 -2.74 -15.64 29.97
CA GLN A 35 -1.48 -15.74 29.22
C GLN A 35 -0.99 -17.21 29.15
N ALA A 36 -1.19 -17.99 30.20
CA ALA A 36 -0.88 -19.43 30.21
C ALA A 36 -1.67 -20.20 29.13
N ALA A 37 -2.87 -19.76 28.75
CA ALA A 37 -3.64 -20.39 27.68
C ALA A 37 -3.08 -20.07 26.28
N LEU A 38 -2.22 -19.06 26.15
CA LEU A 38 -1.61 -18.62 24.89
C LEU A 38 -0.22 -19.21 24.64
N THR A 39 0.42 -19.84 25.66
CA THR A 39 1.80 -20.37 25.57
C THR A 39 1.90 -21.76 24.93
N ASN A 40 0.82 -22.30 24.39
CA ASN A 40 0.80 -23.53 23.60
C ASN A 40 0.74 -23.24 22.11
N GLU A 41 0.92 -24.24 21.25
CA GLU A 41 0.95 -24.10 19.80
C GLU A 41 -0.31 -23.39 19.24
N GLN A 42 -1.49 -23.77 19.72
CA GLN A 42 -2.74 -23.14 19.26
C GLN A 42 -2.82 -21.66 19.66
N GLY A 43 -2.41 -21.32 20.87
CA GLY A 43 -2.41 -19.95 21.37
C GLY A 43 -1.43 -19.05 20.61
N VAL A 44 -0.20 -19.52 20.36
CA VAL A 44 0.79 -18.76 19.58
C VAL A 44 0.33 -18.55 18.13
N GLU A 45 -0.29 -19.56 17.48
CA GLU A 45 -0.82 -19.43 16.12
C GLU A 45 -1.97 -18.40 16.03
N LEU A 46 -2.81 -18.30 17.06
CA LEU A 46 -3.83 -17.25 17.14
C LEU A 46 -3.22 -15.85 17.19
N LEU A 47 -2.14 -15.65 17.98
CA LEU A 47 -1.45 -14.37 18.06
C LEU A 47 -0.74 -14.01 16.76
N VAL A 48 -0.06 -14.98 16.15
CA VAL A 48 0.59 -14.82 14.85
C VAL A 48 -0.45 -14.44 13.78
N THR A 49 -1.56 -15.20 13.71
CA THR A 49 -2.66 -14.91 12.76
C THR A 49 -3.27 -13.54 13.02
N ASN A 50 -3.43 -13.11 14.28
CA ASN A 50 -3.93 -11.78 14.62
C ASN A 50 -2.99 -10.67 14.13
N ALA A 51 -1.67 -10.88 14.15
CA ALA A 51 -0.71 -9.92 13.60
C ALA A 51 -0.82 -9.81 12.07
N TYR A 52 -0.99 -10.92 11.34
CA TYR A 52 -1.30 -10.91 9.90
C TYR A 52 -2.66 -10.28 9.61
N GLY A 53 -3.68 -10.63 10.40
CA GLY A 53 -5.03 -10.13 10.23
C GLY A 53 -5.12 -8.60 10.29
N TYR A 54 -4.22 -7.94 11.03
CA TYR A 54 -4.20 -6.50 11.09
C TYR A 54 -3.71 -5.80 9.79
N LEU A 55 -3.09 -6.51 8.86
CA LEU A 55 -2.82 -5.99 7.52
C LEU A 55 -4.11 -5.66 6.74
N THR A 56 -5.21 -6.33 7.09
CA THR A 56 -6.54 -6.13 6.48
C THR A 56 -7.41 -5.14 7.26
N ASP A 57 -6.93 -4.65 8.41
CA ASP A 57 -7.70 -3.75 9.27
C ASP A 57 -7.95 -2.42 8.59
N THR A 58 -9.14 -1.93 8.82
CA THR A 58 -9.71 -0.79 8.13
C THR A 58 -10.31 0.16 9.15
N GLU A 59 -9.45 0.83 9.89
CA GLU A 59 -9.86 2.00 10.67
C GLU A 59 -10.20 3.21 9.76
N GLY A 60 -10.75 2.98 8.60
CA GLY A 60 -11.04 4.02 7.62
C GLY A 60 -10.96 3.49 6.19
N PHE A 61 -10.97 4.39 5.24
CA PHE A 61 -10.93 4.08 3.81
C PHE A 61 -9.52 4.15 3.24
N GLU A 62 -8.53 3.78 4.05
CA GLU A 62 -7.11 3.76 3.70
C GLU A 62 -6.47 2.52 4.36
N ASN A 63 -5.60 1.84 3.63
CA ASN A 63 -4.88 0.66 4.12
C ASN A 63 -3.44 0.63 3.57
N MET A 64 -2.80 -0.53 3.52
CA MET A 64 -1.46 -0.71 2.96
C MET A 64 -1.37 -0.35 1.46
N PHE A 65 -2.50 -0.16 0.77
CA PHE A 65 -2.55 0.26 -0.62
C PHE A 65 -2.13 1.72 -0.84
N ASN A 66 -2.31 2.60 0.14
CA ASN A 66 -1.89 4.00 0.10
C ASN A 66 -2.48 4.83 -1.08
N TRP A 67 -3.74 4.56 -1.48
CA TRP A 67 -4.34 5.31 -2.58
C TRP A 67 -4.46 6.82 -2.30
N VAL A 68 -4.62 7.20 -1.02
CA VAL A 68 -4.65 8.62 -0.58
C VAL A 68 -3.24 9.20 -0.57
N PHE A 69 -2.35 8.61 0.20
CA PHE A 69 -1.04 9.21 0.47
C PHE A 69 -0.01 8.94 -0.61
N GLY A 70 -0.08 7.81 -1.26
CA GLY A 70 0.81 7.48 -2.38
C GLY A 70 0.26 7.88 -3.74
N GLY A 71 -1.04 7.67 -3.96
CA GLY A 71 -1.73 7.93 -5.21
C GLY A 71 -2.19 9.39 -5.34
N LEU A 72 -3.18 9.81 -4.53
CA LEU A 72 -3.81 11.12 -4.60
C LEU A 72 -2.81 12.26 -4.40
N TYR A 73 -1.97 12.18 -3.36
CA TYR A 73 -0.93 13.17 -3.12
C TYR A 73 0.20 13.08 -4.16
N GLY A 74 0.36 11.94 -4.82
CA GLY A 74 1.34 11.70 -5.89
C GLY A 74 0.92 12.20 -7.28
N GLY A 75 -0.38 12.51 -7.47
CA GLY A 75 -0.94 12.97 -8.74
C GLY A 75 -1.34 11.85 -9.70
N ASP A 76 -1.34 10.59 -9.28
CA ASP A 76 -1.85 9.49 -10.11
C ASP A 76 -3.38 9.57 -10.24
N ASN A 77 -4.06 9.99 -9.19
CA ASN A 77 -5.52 10.04 -9.12
C ASN A 77 -6.02 11.38 -8.57
N ASN A 78 -7.25 11.69 -8.91
CA ASN A 78 -8.10 12.68 -8.27
C ASN A 78 -8.89 11.99 -7.16
N LYS A 79 -9.31 12.75 -6.13
CA LYS A 79 -10.18 12.20 -5.09
C LYS A 79 -11.40 11.51 -5.69
N GLY A 80 -12.00 12.11 -6.69
CA GLY A 80 -13.22 11.61 -7.30
C GLY A 80 -14.46 11.93 -6.46
N SER A 81 -15.55 11.17 -6.67
CA SER A 81 -16.85 11.41 -6.05
C SER A 81 -17.33 12.85 -6.27
N ASP A 82 -17.94 13.50 -5.28
CA ASP A 82 -18.22 14.93 -5.29
C ASP A 82 -17.40 15.68 -4.23
N THR A 83 -17.42 17.01 -4.26
CA THR A 83 -16.61 17.87 -3.39
C THR A 83 -16.89 17.66 -1.90
N ASN A 84 -18.13 17.31 -1.53
CA ASN A 84 -18.56 17.23 -0.13
C ASN A 84 -18.32 15.84 0.47
N ASP A 85 -18.28 14.81 -0.36
CA ASP A 85 -18.04 13.44 0.09
C ASP A 85 -16.58 13.27 0.49
N GLN A 86 -16.31 12.76 1.69
CA GLN A 86 -14.96 12.70 2.28
C GLN A 86 -14.20 14.03 2.11
N SER A 87 -14.81 15.14 2.47
CA SER A 87 -14.27 16.50 2.23
C SER A 87 -12.89 16.73 2.84
N VAL A 88 -12.52 15.98 3.88
CA VAL A 88 -11.18 16.00 4.50
C VAL A 88 -10.07 15.62 3.51
N LEU A 89 -10.39 14.82 2.48
CA LEU A 89 -9.45 14.44 1.42
C LEU A 89 -9.17 15.58 0.41
N ASN A 90 -10.02 16.60 0.34
CA ASN A 90 -9.75 17.77 -0.49
C ASN A 90 -8.44 18.46 -0.09
N SER A 91 -8.10 18.48 1.21
CA SER A 91 -6.85 19.05 1.70
C SER A 91 -5.62 18.23 1.29
N VAL A 92 -5.76 16.90 1.14
CA VAL A 92 -4.71 16.02 0.61
C VAL A 92 -4.50 16.31 -0.87
N GLU A 93 -5.57 16.31 -1.64
CA GLU A 93 -5.56 16.54 -3.10
C GLU A 93 -5.01 17.92 -3.48
N THR A 94 -5.24 18.94 -2.66
CA THR A 94 -4.79 20.31 -2.90
C THR A 94 -3.53 20.69 -2.13
N TYR A 95 -2.80 19.71 -1.60
CA TYR A 95 -1.54 19.90 -0.86
C TYR A 95 -1.63 20.85 0.35
N SER A 96 -2.83 21.00 0.92
CA SER A 96 -3.12 21.85 2.08
C SER A 96 -3.36 21.05 3.37
N ILE A 97 -2.88 19.79 3.39
CA ILE A 97 -3.02 18.88 4.53
C ILE A 97 -2.42 19.49 5.81
N SER A 98 -3.12 19.32 6.93
CA SER A 98 -2.67 19.74 8.26
C SER A 98 -2.49 18.53 9.19
N PRO A 99 -1.76 18.68 10.32
CA PRO A 99 -1.60 17.62 11.32
C PRO A 99 -2.92 17.11 11.93
N SER A 100 -4.01 17.85 11.78
CA SER A 100 -5.35 17.47 12.26
C SER A 100 -6.15 16.61 11.29
N ASN A 101 -5.59 16.22 10.13
CA ASN A 101 -6.26 15.37 9.17
C ASN A 101 -6.41 13.93 9.72
N ASP A 102 -7.64 13.43 9.82
CA ASP A 102 -7.95 12.13 10.44
C ASP A 102 -7.31 10.93 9.72
N TYR A 103 -7.10 11.02 8.41
CA TYR A 103 -6.44 9.94 7.65
C TYR A 103 -4.98 9.73 8.08
N LEU A 104 -4.28 10.78 8.55
CA LEU A 104 -2.94 10.64 9.15
C LEU A 104 -2.98 9.79 10.42
N LEU A 105 -4.03 9.97 11.24
CA LEU A 105 -4.20 9.19 12.46
C LEU A 105 -4.44 7.70 12.14
N VAL A 106 -5.17 7.38 11.08
CA VAL A 106 -5.35 5.99 10.61
C VAL A 106 -3.99 5.36 10.31
N LYS A 107 -3.12 6.02 9.53
CA LYS A 107 -1.78 5.50 9.20
C LYS A 107 -0.88 5.33 10.43
N TRP A 108 -0.95 6.27 11.38
CA TRP A 108 -0.23 6.18 12.65
C TRP A 108 -0.67 4.95 13.44
N ARG A 109 -1.97 4.75 13.60
CA ARG A 109 -2.54 3.58 14.29
C ARG A 109 -2.20 2.28 13.60
N GLN A 110 -2.27 2.21 12.27
CA GLN A 110 -1.85 1.02 11.53
C GLN A 110 -0.41 0.62 11.86
N THR A 111 0.51 1.58 11.93
CA THR A 111 1.90 1.34 12.32
C THR A 111 1.99 0.71 13.71
N TYR A 112 1.42 1.36 14.72
CA TYR A 112 1.64 0.96 16.12
C TYR A 112 0.79 -0.22 16.57
N TYR A 113 -0.45 -0.31 16.11
CA TYR A 113 -1.29 -1.45 16.46
C TYR A 113 -0.82 -2.75 15.80
N GLY A 114 -0.27 -2.65 14.59
CA GLY A 114 0.38 -3.78 13.93
C GLY A 114 1.65 -4.21 14.67
N ALA A 115 2.55 -3.27 14.97
CA ALA A 115 3.78 -3.53 15.70
C ALA A 115 3.51 -4.10 17.11
N LYS A 116 2.50 -3.57 17.82
CA LYS A 116 2.10 -4.08 19.17
C LYS A 116 1.66 -5.54 19.12
N ARG A 117 0.93 -5.97 18.08
CA ARG A 117 0.54 -7.37 17.89
C ARG A 117 1.76 -8.27 17.67
N CYS A 118 2.71 -7.80 16.86
CA CYS A 118 3.96 -8.53 16.64
C CYS A 118 4.77 -8.66 17.94
N ASN A 119 4.89 -7.59 18.71
CA ASN A 119 5.60 -7.58 19.99
C ASN A 119 4.97 -8.57 20.98
N LEU A 120 3.65 -8.55 21.14
CA LEU A 120 2.93 -9.49 22.00
C LEU A 120 3.15 -10.94 21.54
N ALA A 121 3.06 -11.21 20.25
CA ALA A 121 3.30 -12.55 19.73
C ALA A 121 4.74 -13.02 19.99
N ILE A 122 5.76 -12.16 19.84
CA ILE A 122 7.17 -12.50 20.15
C ILE A 122 7.35 -12.78 21.64
N GLN A 123 6.76 -11.98 22.53
CA GLN A 123 6.81 -12.22 23.98
C GLN A 123 6.29 -13.61 24.33
N VAL A 124 5.09 -13.95 23.87
CA VAL A 124 4.47 -15.26 24.14
C VAL A 124 5.25 -16.41 23.49
N LEU A 125 5.76 -16.22 22.26
CA LEU A 125 6.60 -17.22 21.57
C LEU A 125 7.89 -17.53 22.35
N ASN A 126 8.49 -16.54 22.99
CA ASN A 126 9.70 -16.73 23.80
C ASN A 126 9.45 -17.60 25.04
N GLU A 127 8.23 -17.58 25.59
CA GLU A 127 7.81 -18.35 26.77
C GLU A 127 7.15 -19.70 26.42
N ALA A 128 6.70 -19.87 25.17
CA ALA A 128 5.90 -21.02 24.77
C ALA A 128 6.70 -22.32 24.74
N GLU A 129 6.11 -23.40 25.25
CA GLU A 129 6.66 -24.75 25.17
C GLU A 129 6.24 -25.47 23.89
N ILE A 130 6.81 -25.04 22.75
CA ILE A 130 6.54 -25.55 21.41
C ILE A 130 7.84 -25.97 20.70
N ASP A 131 7.72 -26.63 19.56
CA ASP A 131 8.88 -27.00 18.73
C ASP A 131 9.77 -25.77 18.45
N ALA A 132 11.09 -25.97 18.58
CA ALA A 132 12.07 -24.89 18.47
C ALA A 132 12.14 -24.31 17.06
N THR A 133 11.95 -25.12 16.01
CA THR A 133 11.93 -24.67 14.62
C THR A 133 10.67 -23.86 14.34
N LEU A 134 9.52 -24.33 14.82
CA LEU A 134 8.25 -23.60 14.73
C LEU A 134 8.38 -22.23 15.41
N ARG A 135 8.89 -22.21 16.66
CA ARG A 135 9.10 -20.97 17.41
C ARG A 135 9.97 -19.97 16.63
N SER A 136 11.14 -20.41 16.15
CA SER A 136 12.07 -19.53 15.42
C SER A 136 11.45 -19.00 14.12
N THR A 137 10.71 -19.82 13.39
CA THR A 137 10.00 -19.41 12.17
C THR A 137 8.92 -18.36 12.49
N ARG A 138 8.12 -18.56 13.53
CA ARG A 138 7.06 -17.61 13.93
C ARG A 138 7.63 -16.28 14.42
N ILE A 139 8.73 -16.29 15.16
CA ILE A 139 9.44 -15.06 15.55
C ILE A 139 9.93 -14.32 14.29
N ALA A 140 10.49 -15.02 13.32
CA ALA A 140 10.94 -14.44 12.07
C ALA A 140 9.78 -13.82 11.26
N GLU A 141 8.61 -14.46 11.23
CA GLU A 141 7.39 -13.89 10.64
C GLU A 141 6.97 -12.59 11.36
N MET A 142 6.98 -12.59 12.69
CA MET A 142 6.61 -11.40 13.47
C MET A 142 7.59 -10.24 13.25
N LYS A 143 8.89 -10.50 13.14
CA LYS A 143 9.91 -9.49 12.82
C LYS A 143 9.73 -8.95 11.39
N PHE A 144 9.39 -9.80 10.42
CA PHE A 144 9.00 -9.35 9.07
C PHE A 144 7.80 -8.41 9.11
N LEU A 145 6.72 -8.80 9.79
CA LEU A 145 5.50 -7.98 9.88
C LEU A 145 5.74 -6.68 10.64
N ARG A 146 6.47 -6.72 11.78
CA ARG A 146 6.83 -5.52 12.53
C ARG A 146 7.62 -4.54 11.67
N THR A 147 8.59 -5.05 10.93
CA THR A 147 9.35 -4.23 9.96
C THR A 147 8.43 -3.62 8.91
N MET A 148 7.49 -4.39 8.36
CA MET A 148 6.53 -3.90 7.37
C MET A 148 5.65 -2.79 7.93
N TYR A 149 5.09 -2.94 9.14
CA TYR A 149 4.28 -1.92 9.80
C TYR A 149 5.07 -0.64 10.07
N TYR A 150 6.28 -0.74 10.61
CA TYR A 150 7.13 0.41 10.82
C TYR A 150 7.59 1.05 9.52
N PHE A 151 7.87 0.29 8.48
CA PHE A 151 8.24 0.83 7.18
C PHE A 151 7.12 1.67 6.55
N GLU A 152 5.85 1.26 6.72
CA GLU A 152 4.71 2.10 6.34
C GLU A 152 4.72 3.43 7.12
N GLY A 153 4.94 3.39 8.43
CA GLY A 153 5.09 4.59 9.25
C GLY A 153 6.27 5.47 8.82
N VAL A 154 7.41 4.87 8.49
CA VAL A 154 8.61 5.59 8.01
C VAL A 154 8.36 6.30 6.69
N LYS A 155 7.68 5.66 5.74
CA LYS A 155 7.30 6.30 4.47
C LYS A 155 6.42 7.54 4.70
N MET A 156 5.55 7.47 5.70
CA MET A 156 4.63 8.55 6.05
C MET A 156 5.31 9.66 6.84
N PHE A 157 5.99 9.33 7.93
CA PHE A 157 6.38 10.30 8.98
C PHE A 157 7.90 10.44 9.14
N SER A 158 8.69 9.86 8.24
CA SER A 158 10.15 9.69 8.28
C SER A 158 10.65 8.73 9.37
N SER A 159 11.88 8.24 9.19
CA SER A 159 12.51 7.33 10.15
C SER A 159 12.82 7.97 11.51
N LYS A 160 12.89 9.31 11.57
CA LYS A 160 13.05 10.06 12.80
C LYS A 160 11.71 10.53 13.40
N GLY A 161 10.63 10.46 12.62
CA GLY A 161 9.30 10.83 13.10
C GLY A 161 8.60 9.73 13.89
N VAL A 162 8.96 8.47 13.63
CA VAL A 162 8.34 7.27 14.20
C VAL A 162 9.23 6.67 15.29
N PRO A 163 8.87 6.71 16.59
CA PRO A 163 9.56 5.97 17.65
C PRO A 163 9.48 4.46 17.43
N TYR A 164 10.59 3.75 17.61
CA TYR A 164 10.62 2.28 17.57
C TYR A 164 10.35 1.69 18.96
N ILE A 165 9.45 0.72 19.02
CA ILE A 165 9.07 -0.03 20.23
C ILE A 165 9.15 -1.51 19.90
N ASP A 166 9.99 -2.24 20.60
CA ASP A 166 10.14 -3.69 20.46
C ASP A 166 9.41 -4.47 21.58
N GLU A 167 9.53 -5.78 21.53
CA GLU A 167 8.92 -6.68 22.49
C GLU A 167 9.48 -6.54 23.91
N THR A 168 10.73 -6.09 24.07
CA THR A 168 11.35 -5.91 25.40
C THR A 168 10.81 -4.67 26.08
N MET A 169 10.72 -3.57 25.37
CA MET A 169 10.09 -2.34 25.87
C MET A 169 8.60 -2.55 26.18
N ALA A 170 7.90 -3.28 25.34
CA ALA A 170 6.48 -3.59 25.51
C ALA A 170 6.23 -4.57 26.70
N ALA A 171 7.22 -5.34 27.12
CA ALA A 171 7.13 -6.20 28.30
C ALA A 171 7.28 -5.41 29.62
N GLU A 172 8.08 -4.33 29.60
CA GLU A 172 8.29 -3.47 30.77
C GLU A 172 7.10 -2.54 30.99
N ASP A 173 6.53 -1.99 29.91
CA ASP A 173 5.36 -1.13 29.92
C ASP A 173 4.45 -1.49 28.72
N ASN A 174 3.19 -1.76 29.00
CA ASN A 174 2.20 -2.13 27.98
C ASN A 174 1.93 -0.98 26.97
N ASP A 175 2.30 0.24 27.31
CA ASP A 175 2.12 1.44 26.47
C ASP A 175 3.34 2.39 26.59
N PRO A 176 4.56 1.90 26.22
CA PRO A 176 5.79 2.64 26.46
C PRO A 176 5.80 3.95 25.65
N LYS A 177 6.17 5.02 26.34
CA LYS A 177 6.34 6.33 25.74
C LYS A 177 7.80 6.53 25.35
N VAL A 178 8.05 6.63 24.04
CA VAL A 178 9.39 6.78 23.47
C VAL A 178 9.47 8.08 22.68
N HIS A 179 10.56 8.82 22.88
CA HIS A 179 10.81 10.03 22.11
C HIS A 179 11.08 9.70 20.64
N ASN A 180 10.54 10.55 19.74
CA ASN A 180 10.97 10.53 18.35
C ASN A 180 12.27 11.34 18.16
N GLY A 181 12.78 11.41 16.92
CA GLY A 181 14.02 12.13 16.59
C GLY A 181 15.23 11.22 16.35
N VAL A 182 15.16 9.95 16.77
CA VAL A 182 16.18 8.93 16.48
C VAL A 182 15.82 8.23 15.18
N ASP A 183 16.83 7.99 14.34
CA ASP A 183 16.66 7.20 13.12
C ASP A 183 16.46 5.73 13.46
N ILE A 184 15.32 5.16 13.10
CA ILE A 184 14.95 3.77 13.39
C ILE A 184 15.35 2.76 12.29
N TYR A 185 15.93 3.19 11.17
CA TYR A 185 16.38 2.26 10.13
C TYR A 185 17.34 1.18 10.64
N PRO A 186 18.31 1.46 11.54
CA PRO A 186 19.17 0.40 12.10
C PRO A 186 18.39 -0.74 12.76
N GLN A 187 17.34 -0.41 13.52
CA GLN A 187 16.49 -1.41 14.18
C GLN A 187 15.65 -2.20 13.16
N LEU A 188 15.07 -1.51 12.17
CA LEU A 188 14.31 -2.18 11.11
C LEU A 188 15.19 -3.09 10.25
N LEU A 189 16.42 -2.68 9.96
CA LEU A 189 17.38 -3.51 9.22
C LEU A 189 17.82 -4.73 10.04
N ALA A 190 17.97 -4.59 11.35
CA ALA A 190 18.26 -5.73 12.23
C ALA A 190 17.08 -6.73 12.24
N ASP A 191 15.85 -6.26 12.45
CA ASP A 191 14.66 -7.10 12.43
C ASP A 191 14.48 -7.87 11.11
N ILE A 192 14.66 -7.17 9.97
CA ILE A 192 14.49 -7.83 8.67
C ILE A 192 15.62 -8.82 8.37
N ASP A 193 16.84 -8.59 8.87
CA ASP A 193 17.95 -9.53 8.72
C ASP A 193 17.71 -10.81 9.54
N GLU A 194 17.18 -10.70 10.75
CA GLU A 194 16.75 -11.85 11.54
C GLU A 194 15.58 -12.57 10.86
N ALA A 195 14.63 -11.85 10.27
CA ALA A 195 13.56 -12.44 9.48
C ALA A 195 14.09 -13.24 8.28
N ILE A 196 15.05 -12.69 7.52
CA ILE A 196 15.69 -13.39 6.40
C ILE A 196 16.41 -14.66 6.87
N ALA A 197 17.06 -14.62 8.02
CA ALA A 197 17.77 -15.79 8.58
C ALA A 197 16.80 -16.90 9.04
N GLY A 198 15.67 -16.53 9.65
CA GLY A 198 14.74 -17.48 10.27
C GLY A 198 13.60 -17.97 9.36
N LEU A 199 13.25 -17.23 8.31
CA LEU A 199 12.16 -17.63 7.41
C LEU A 199 12.58 -18.75 6.44
N PRO A 200 11.69 -19.72 6.18
CA PRO A 200 11.92 -20.74 5.15
C PRO A 200 11.78 -20.16 3.75
N GLU A 201 12.27 -20.90 2.75
CA GLU A 201 12.11 -20.52 1.32
C GLU A 201 10.64 -20.57 0.88
N THR A 202 9.85 -21.48 1.46
CA THR A 202 8.40 -21.62 1.19
C THR A 202 7.64 -21.84 2.49
N GLN A 203 6.37 -21.44 2.52
CA GLN A 203 5.45 -21.68 3.62
C GLN A 203 4.33 -22.63 3.20
N ALA A 204 3.72 -23.32 4.15
CA ALA A 204 2.56 -24.17 3.87
C ALA A 204 1.30 -23.36 3.50
N GLU A 205 1.18 -22.16 4.04
CA GLU A 205 0.06 -21.23 3.80
C GLU A 205 0.54 -20.05 2.95
N VAL A 206 -0.10 -19.82 1.84
CA VAL A 206 0.28 -18.79 0.83
C VAL A 206 0.31 -17.34 1.36
N GLY A 207 -0.45 -17.04 2.41
CA GLY A 207 -0.46 -15.71 3.03
C GLY A 207 0.71 -15.44 3.98
N ARG A 208 1.54 -16.44 4.30
CA ARG A 208 2.66 -16.28 5.23
C ARG A 208 3.92 -15.80 4.52
N ALA A 209 4.69 -14.96 5.21
CA ALA A 209 5.95 -14.46 4.70
C ALA A 209 6.98 -15.60 4.54
N ASN A 210 7.65 -15.61 3.40
CA ASN A 210 8.80 -16.48 3.10
C ASN A 210 10.09 -15.64 3.02
N LYS A 211 11.22 -16.28 2.83
CA LYS A 211 12.53 -15.60 2.76
C LYS A 211 12.61 -14.62 1.58
N THR A 212 11.98 -14.92 0.44
CA THR A 212 11.92 -14.01 -0.70
C THR A 212 11.20 -12.70 -0.34
N ALA A 213 10.08 -12.78 0.37
CA ALA A 213 9.34 -11.62 0.83
C ALA A 213 10.19 -10.73 1.76
N ALA A 214 10.93 -11.33 2.70
CA ALA A 214 11.80 -10.58 3.60
C ALA A 214 12.96 -9.89 2.85
N LYS A 215 13.61 -10.56 1.88
CA LYS A 215 14.63 -9.96 1.02
C LYS A 215 14.05 -8.80 0.18
N ALA A 216 12.88 -8.97 -0.42
CA ALA A 216 12.21 -7.94 -1.21
C ALA A 216 11.85 -6.71 -0.36
N LEU A 217 11.34 -6.91 0.87
CA LEU A 217 11.05 -5.82 1.80
C LEU A 217 12.33 -5.07 2.19
N LYS A 218 13.42 -5.78 2.53
CA LYS A 218 14.73 -5.17 2.82
C LYS A 218 15.22 -4.32 1.65
N ALA A 219 15.16 -4.84 0.44
CA ALA A 219 15.55 -4.10 -0.75
C ALA A 219 14.73 -2.83 -0.94
N LYS A 220 13.41 -2.90 -0.76
CA LYS A 220 12.51 -1.74 -0.85
C LYS A 220 12.81 -0.69 0.22
N MET A 221 13.15 -1.11 1.44
CA MET A 221 13.57 -0.21 2.52
C MET A 221 14.88 0.52 2.18
N LEU A 222 15.89 -0.20 1.67
CA LEU A 222 17.16 0.39 1.24
C LEU A 222 16.96 1.38 0.09
N MET A 223 16.09 1.07 -0.88
CA MET A 223 15.72 1.99 -1.96
C MET A 223 15.04 3.26 -1.43
N GLN A 224 14.17 3.14 -0.43
CA GLN A 224 13.52 4.30 0.21
C GLN A 224 14.52 5.17 0.98
N GLN A 225 15.55 4.55 1.57
CA GLN A 225 16.64 5.24 2.28
C GLN A 225 17.65 5.88 1.31
N GLY A 226 17.63 5.51 0.03
CA GLY A 226 18.58 5.96 -0.99
C GLY A 226 19.87 5.12 -1.06
N ASP A 227 19.94 3.98 -0.37
CA ASP A 227 21.07 3.05 -0.45
C ASP A 227 20.90 2.04 -1.60
N LEU A 228 21.05 2.55 -2.82
CA LEU A 228 20.93 1.75 -4.04
C LEU A 228 22.06 0.69 -4.15
N ALA A 229 23.22 0.98 -3.59
CA ALA A 229 24.36 0.07 -3.64
C ALA A 229 24.11 -1.22 -2.86
N SER A 230 23.55 -1.10 -1.64
CA SER A 230 23.16 -2.25 -0.81
C SER A 230 21.91 -2.95 -1.32
N ALA A 231 20.95 -2.23 -1.92
CA ALA A 231 19.73 -2.80 -2.50
C ALA A 231 20.01 -3.66 -3.75
N LYS A 232 20.94 -3.24 -4.59
CA LYS A 232 21.23 -3.86 -5.90
C LYS A 232 21.45 -5.38 -5.85
N PRO A 233 22.38 -5.94 -5.02
CA PRO A 233 22.60 -7.39 -4.97
C PRO A 233 21.38 -8.16 -4.44
N ILE A 234 20.61 -7.58 -3.53
CA ILE A 234 19.41 -8.20 -2.97
C ILE A 234 18.31 -8.27 -4.04
N LEU A 235 18.08 -7.17 -4.77
CA LEU A 235 17.12 -7.13 -5.87
C LEU A 235 17.46 -8.13 -6.96
N LYS A 236 18.75 -8.26 -7.31
CA LYS A 236 19.23 -9.25 -8.26
C LYS A 236 18.88 -10.67 -7.78
N ASP A 237 19.18 -11.00 -6.53
CA ASP A 237 18.91 -12.32 -5.97
C ASP A 237 17.39 -12.63 -5.94
N VAL A 238 16.55 -11.67 -5.54
CA VAL A 238 15.08 -11.81 -5.57
C VAL A 238 14.58 -12.09 -6.98
N ILE A 239 15.09 -11.38 -8.00
CA ILE A 239 14.65 -11.54 -9.38
C ILE A 239 15.07 -12.89 -9.97
N GLU A 240 16.29 -13.34 -9.68
CA GLU A 240 16.87 -14.55 -10.28
C GLU A 240 16.48 -15.83 -9.53
N ASN A 241 16.35 -15.78 -8.20
CA ASN A 241 16.20 -16.96 -7.33
C ASN A 241 14.93 -16.95 -6.48
N GLY A 242 14.16 -15.86 -6.48
CA GLY A 242 13.00 -15.70 -5.62
C GLY A 242 11.87 -16.67 -5.94
N LEU A 243 11.11 -17.01 -4.90
CA LEU A 243 9.93 -17.87 -5.00
C LEU A 243 8.66 -17.09 -4.66
N SER A 244 7.59 -17.38 -5.40
CA SER A 244 6.24 -16.87 -5.13
C SER A 244 5.68 -17.45 -3.82
N PRO A 245 4.53 -16.96 -3.30
CA PRO A 245 3.85 -17.57 -2.17
C PRO A 245 3.52 -19.07 -2.36
N LYS A 246 3.34 -19.52 -3.61
CA LYS A 246 3.07 -20.92 -3.96
C LYS A 246 4.34 -21.76 -4.18
N GLY A 247 5.53 -21.16 -3.99
CA GLY A 247 6.80 -21.86 -4.16
C GLY A 247 7.26 -22.01 -5.62
N GLU A 248 6.66 -21.29 -6.55
CA GLU A 248 7.09 -21.24 -7.95
C GLU A 248 8.19 -20.18 -8.13
N HIS A 249 9.12 -20.36 -9.08
CA HIS A 249 10.04 -19.30 -9.44
C HIS A 249 9.30 -18.04 -9.91
N LEU A 250 9.75 -16.88 -9.44
CA LEU A 250 9.16 -15.61 -9.83
C LEU A 250 9.25 -15.38 -11.34
N ALA A 251 8.13 -14.99 -11.94
CA ALA A 251 8.04 -14.60 -13.35
C ALA A 251 6.92 -13.60 -13.56
N LEU A 252 7.04 -12.72 -14.56
CA LEU A 252 5.94 -11.82 -14.92
C LEU A 252 4.72 -12.63 -15.39
N GLN A 253 3.53 -12.19 -15.01
CA GLN A 253 2.28 -12.73 -15.55
C GLN A 253 2.07 -12.25 -16.99
N ASP A 254 1.76 -13.15 -17.89
CA ASP A 254 1.51 -12.78 -19.30
C ASP A 254 0.28 -11.88 -19.41
N ASN A 255 -0.81 -12.23 -18.70
CA ASN A 255 -2.01 -11.40 -18.62
C ASN A 255 -1.93 -10.47 -17.41
N LEU A 256 -1.92 -9.17 -17.66
CA LEU A 256 -1.88 -8.12 -16.63
C LEU A 256 -3.01 -8.24 -15.60
N ASN A 257 -4.21 -8.65 -16.03
CA ASN A 257 -5.35 -8.81 -15.13
C ASN A 257 -5.14 -9.88 -14.05
N ASN A 258 -4.28 -10.88 -14.30
CA ASN A 258 -4.01 -11.95 -13.34
C ASN A 258 -3.35 -11.45 -12.05
N ASN A 259 -2.75 -10.27 -12.07
CA ASN A 259 -2.19 -9.63 -10.87
C ASN A 259 -3.27 -8.94 -9.99
N PHE A 260 -4.50 -8.78 -10.52
CA PHE A 260 -5.57 -8.03 -9.90
C PHE A 260 -6.91 -8.79 -10.01
N ASN A 261 -6.88 -10.07 -9.63
CA ASN A 261 -8.04 -10.96 -9.71
C ASN A 261 -7.94 -12.06 -8.63
N ALA A 262 -8.95 -12.15 -7.77
CA ALA A 262 -8.99 -13.13 -6.68
C ALA A 262 -8.97 -14.60 -7.15
N LEU A 263 -9.31 -14.87 -8.41
CA LEU A 263 -9.24 -16.21 -8.99
C LEU A 263 -7.81 -16.64 -9.37
N THR A 264 -6.87 -15.69 -9.47
CA THR A 264 -5.50 -15.93 -9.92
C THR A 264 -4.43 -15.39 -8.99
N GLU A 265 -4.81 -14.94 -7.82
CA GLU A 265 -3.92 -14.38 -6.79
C GLU A 265 -2.87 -15.36 -6.24
N ASN A 266 -1.88 -14.83 -5.54
CA ASN A 266 -0.70 -15.57 -5.08
C ASN A 266 0.04 -16.25 -6.24
N GLY A 267 -0.02 -15.65 -7.44
CA GLY A 267 0.63 -16.17 -8.63
C GLY A 267 2.13 -15.87 -8.70
N LYS A 268 2.74 -16.28 -9.81
CA LYS A 268 4.20 -16.23 -10.03
C LYS A 268 4.82 -14.82 -10.03
N GLU A 269 4.02 -13.75 -10.11
CA GLU A 269 4.51 -12.35 -10.05
C GLU A 269 4.38 -11.72 -8.65
N GLY A 270 3.46 -12.23 -7.82
CA GLY A 270 3.31 -11.84 -6.42
C GLY A 270 4.46 -12.37 -5.57
N ILE A 271 5.02 -11.53 -4.70
CA ILE A 271 6.07 -11.90 -3.73
C ILE A 271 5.47 -11.98 -2.33
N PHE A 272 4.69 -10.98 -1.97
CA PHE A 272 3.90 -10.98 -0.74
C PHE A 272 2.59 -10.24 -0.99
N GLU A 273 1.48 -10.92 -0.70
CA GLU A 273 0.14 -10.40 -0.88
C GLU A 273 -0.59 -10.34 0.46
N VAL A 274 -1.21 -9.21 0.76
CA VAL A 274 -2.16 -9.10 1.87
C VAL A 274 -3.42 -9.85 1.47
N GLN A 275 -3.76 -10.88 2.23
CA GLN A 275 -4.87 -11.78 1.92
C GLN A 275 -6.20 -11.19 2.39
N PHE A 276 -7.18 -11.10 1.49
CA PHE A 276 -8.54 -10.68 1.81
C PHE A 276 -9.53 -11.81 1.56
N SER A 277 -10.62 -11.79 2.31
CA SER A 277 -11.73 -12.71 2.12
C SER A 277 -13.06 -12.00 2.31
N VAL A 278 -14.12 -12.53 1.72
CA VAL A 278 -15.50 -12.05 1.89
C VAL A 278 -16.36 -13.14 2.51
N GLY A 279 -17.38 -12.77 3.29
CA GLY A 279 -18.28 -13.72 3.94
C GLY A 279 -18.95 -13.12 5.16
N ALA A 280 -19.61 -13.97 5.97
CA ALA A 280 -20.48 -13.54 7.09
C ALA A 280 -19.82 -12.61 8.12
N ASN A 281 -18.49 -12.68 8.26
CA ASN A 281 -17.73 -11.88 9.23
C ASN A 281 -16.56 -11.11 8.60
N ASN A 282 -16.44 -11.08 7.27
CA ASN A 282 -15.35 -10.46 6.55
C ASN A 282 -15.86 -9.51 5.48
N ASN A 283 -15.41 -8.27 5.52
CA ASN A 283 -15.83 -7.21 4.59
C ASN A 283 -14.96 -7.11 3.34
N GLY A 284 -14.09 -8.08 3.09
CA GLY A 284 -13.13 -8.02 2.00
C GLY A 284 -12.14 -6.87 2.18
N ASN A 285 -11.65 -6.34 1.07
CA ASN A 285 -10.76 -5.18 1.06
C ASN A 285 -11.55 -3.89 1.27
N TYR A 286 -11.95 -3.62 2.52
CA TYR A 286 -12.75 -2.45 2.89
C TYR A 286 -12.00 -1.13 2.67
N GLY A 287 -10.67 -1.08 2.82
CA GLY A 287 -9.88 0.11 2.54
C GLY A 287 -9.99 0.61 1.10
N MET A 288 -10.47 -0.25 0.18
CA MET A 288 -10.72 0.07 -1.22
C MET A 288 -12.21 0.25 -1.54
N CYS A 289 -13.12 0.16 -0.58
CA CYS A 289 -14.56 0.14 -0.85
C CYS A 289 -15.10 1.42 -1.48
N LEU A 290 -14.43 2.56 -1.32
CA LEU A 290 -14.76 3.81 -2.01
C LEU A 290 -14.32 3.83 -3.48
N ASN A 291 -13.35 3.00 -3.86
CA ASN A 291 -12.58 3.09 -5.11
C ASN A 291 -13.18 2.26 -6.25
N TYR A 292 -14.50 2.11 -6.24
CA TYR A 292 -15.25 1.50 -7.35
C TYR A 292 -15.96 2.58 -8.16
N PRO A 293 -16.28 2.33 -9.45
CA PRO A 293 -17.14 3.22 -10.22
C PRO A 293 -18.42 3.59 -9.47
N HIS A 294 -18.96 4.80 -9.67
CA HIS A 294 -20.02 5.36 -8.83
C HIS A 294 -21.26 4.48 -8.76
N ASN A 295 -22.08 4.39 -9.78
CA ASN A 295 -23.31 3.62 -9.77
C ASN A 295 -23.36 2.65 -10.95
N SER A 296 -24.12 1.55 -10.79
CA SER A 296 -24.25 0.47 -11.77
C SER A 296 -22.91 -0.25 -12.07
N GLY A 297 -22.91 -1.28 -12.89
CA GLY A 297 -21.72 -2.07 -13.15
C GLY A 297 -21.10 -2.62 -11.87
N PRO A 298 -19.76 -2.54 -11.70
CA PRO A 298 -19.09 -2.98 -10.48
C PRO A 298 -19.29 -2.03 -9.29
N GLY A 299 -19.84 -0.85 -9.51
CA GLY A 299 -20.01 0.17 -8.47
C GLY A 299 -21.31 0.02 -7.69
N GLY A 300 -21.36 0.65 -6.53
CA GLY A 300 -22.57 0.72 -5.70
C GLY A 300 -22.69 2.04 -4.95
N CYS A 301 -21.61 2.80 -4.90
CA CYS A 301 -21.47 4.10 -4.22
C CYS A 301 -20.43 4.89 -4.99
N CYS A 302 -19.80 5.58 -4.74
CA CYS A 302 -18.99 6.69 -4.32
C CYS A 302 -18.09 7.21 -5.45
N GLY A 303 -17.34 6.35 -6.19
CA GLY A 303 -16.52 6.76 -7.34
C GLY A 303 -15.30 7.59 -6.94
N PHE A 304 -14.56 7.14 -5.92
CA PHE A 304 -13.27 7.73 -5.55
C PHE A 304 -12.12 7.15 -6.37
N ASP A 305 -10.90 7.60 -6.07
CA ASP A 305 -9.65 7.12 -6.69
C ASP A 305 -9.69 7.19 -8.22
N GLN A 306 -10.24 8.29 -8.77
CA GLN A 306 -10.36 8.47 -10.21
C GLN A 306 -9.01 8.85 -10.81
N PRO A 307 -8.50 8.11 -11.83
CA PRO A 307 -7.25 8.45 -12.49
C PRO A 307 -7.22 9.89 -12.98
N SER A 308 -6.08 10.57 -12.82
CA SER A 308 -5.92 11.96 -13.26
C SER A 308 -5.80 12.07 -14.78
N ASN A 309 -6.13 13.25 -15.33
CA ASN A 309 -5.94 13.50 -16.76
C ASN A 309 -4.46 13.44 -17.13
N GLU A 310 -3.59 13.89 -16.22
CA GLU A 310 -2.14 13.83 -16.43
C GLU A 310 -1.65 12.37 -16.50
N LEU A 311 -2.11 11.51 -15.60
CA LEU A 311 -1.79 10.09 -15.67
C LEU A 311 -2.27 9.45 -16.98
N ALA A 312 -3.51 9.71 -17.38
CA ALA A 312 -4.05 9.15 -18.63
C ALA A 312 -3.22 9.57 -19.84
N ASN A 313 -2.83 10.83 -19.91
CA ASN A 313 -2.02 11.34 -21.02
C ASN A 313 -0.55 10.90 -20.96
N SER A 314 -0.06 10.43 -19.80
CA SER A 314 1.28 9.85 -19.70
C SER A 314 1.44 8.53 -20.46
N PHE A 315 0.32 7.87 -20.80
CA PHE A 315 0.31 6.67 -21.65
C PHE A 315 0.37 6.96 -23.15
N GLN A 316 0.38 8.24 -23.59
CA GLN A 316 0.65 8.57 -24.99
C GLN A 316 2.05 8.11 -25.37
N VAL A 317 2.18 7.58 -26.58
CA VAL A 317 3.45 7.10 -27.15
C VAL A 317 3.73 7.72 -28.50
N ASP A 318 5.00 7.73 -28.88
CA ASP A 318 5.44 8.17 -30.20
C ASP A 318 5.05 7.18 -31.31
N ALA A 319 5.43 7.51 -32.55
CA ALA A 319 5.16 6.66 -33.72
C ALA A 319 5.78 5.25 -33.60
N ASN A 320 6.82 5.09 -32.77
CA ASN A 320 7.50 3.82 -32.53
C ASN A 320 6.93 3.05 -31.33
N GLY A 321 5.93 3.58 -30.63
CA GLY A 321 5.36 2.96 -29.43
C GLY A 321 6.21 3.17 -28.17
N LEU A 322 7.04 4.21 -28.12
CA LEU A 322 7.85 4.58 -26.97
C LEU A 322 7.25 5.78 -26.21
N PRO A 323 7.34 5.82 -24.87
CA PRO A 323 6.75 6.89 -24.07
C PRO A 323 7.50 8.22 -24.24
N TYR A 324 6.81 9.31 -24.00
CA TYR A 324 7.37 10.66 -24.01
C TYR A 324 8.14 10.96 -22.72
N LEU A 325 9.48 10.77 -22.72
CA LEU A 325 10.32 10.84 -21.53
C LEU A 325 10.44 12.25 -20.91
N ASN A 326 10.16 13.29 -21.65
CA ASN A 326 10.11 14.67 -21.14
C ASN A 326 8.66 15.17 -21.02
N PHE A 327 7.69 14.27 -21.02
CA PHE A 327 6.26 14.58 -20.88
C PHE A 327 5.78 15.58 -21.95
N GLU A 328 6.16 15.37 -23.21
CA GLU A 328 5.85 16.24 -24.34
C GLU A 328 4.34 16.48 -24.48
N TYR A 329 3.48 15.51 -24.13
CA TYR A 329 2.02 15.69 -24.09
C TYR A 329 1.55 16.84 -23.19
N ARG A 330 2.33 17.21 -22.14
CA ARG A 330 1.99 18.36 -21.28
C ARG A 330 2.03 19.70 -21.99
N GLN A 331 2.73 19.77 -23.13
CA GLN A 331 2.78 20.96 -23.97
C GLN A 331 1.55 21.07 -24.89
N HIS A 332 0.74 20.02 -24.97
CA HIS A 332 -0.41 19.90 -25.85
C HIS A 332 -1.69 19.49 -25.08
N PRO A 333 -2.13 20.26 -24.07
CA PRO A 333 -3.34 19.93 -23.30
C PRO A 333 -4.61 19.97 -24.16
N GLU A 334 -4.57 20.58 -25.35
CA GLU A 334 -5.64 20.58 -26.36
C GLU A 334 -5.75 19.25 -27.13
N LYS A 335 -4.83 18.29 -26.91
CA LYS A 335 -4.81 16.95 -27.53
C LYS A 335 -4.80 15.85 -26.46
N PRO A 336 -5.82 15.78 -25.59
CA PRO A 336 -5.89 14.72 -24.61
C PRO A 336 -6.35 13.42 -25.25
N VAL A 337 -5.95 12.29 -24.67
CA VAL A 337 -6.39 10.94 -25.10
C VAL A 337 -7.91 10.76 -24.97
N THR A 338 -8.54 11.51 -24.08
CA THR A 338 -9.98 11.54 -23.89
C THR A 338 -10.41 13.00 -23.67
N TYR A 339 -11.44 13.44 -24.35
CA TYR A 339 -11.96 14.80 -24.27
C TYR A 339 -13.47 14.80 -23.98
N ARG A 340 -13.97 15.91 -23.45
CA ARG A 340 -15.41 16.10 -23.21
C ARG A 340 -16.16 16.20 -24.55
N LYS A 341 -17.22 15.40 -24.68
CA LYS A 341 -18.04 15.39 -25.91
C LYS A 341 -18.94 16.63 -26.02
N ASP A 342 -19.53 17.04 -24.91
CA ASP A 342 -20.38 18.21 -24.81
C ASP A 342 -20.33 18.85 -23.40
N SER A 343 -20.85 20.08 -23.27
CA SER A 343 -20.80 20.86 -22.03
C SER A 343 -21.77 20.34 -20.94
N ASP A 344 -22.79 19.57 -21.32
CA ASP A 344 -23.92 19.24 -20.47
C ASP A 344 -23.88 17.77 -20.00
N ASN A 345 -22.88 17.01 -20.47
CA ASN A 345 -22.87 15.57 -20.30
C ASN A 345 -21.59 15.07 -19.64
N ALA A 346 -21.74 14.06 -18.80
CA ALA A 346 -20.65 13.28 -18.25
C ALA A 346 -19.92 12.40 -19.28
N LEU A 347 -20.40 12.35 -20.54
CA LEU A 347 -19.80 11.54 -21.57
C LEU A 347 -18.57 12.22 -22.18
N SER A 348 -17.59 11.40 -22.48
CA SER A 348 -16.37 11.77 -23.20
C SER A 348 -16.16 10.87 -24.41
N GLU A 349 -15.26 11.27 -25.30
CA GLU A 349 -14.78 10.49 -26.44
C GLU A 349 -13.28 10.33 -26.38
N ASN A 350 -12.78 9.22 -26.94
CA ASN A 350 -11.35 8.98 -27.08
C ASN A 350 -10.86 9.47 -28.43
N ASP A 351 -9.71 10.12 -28.46
CA ASP A 351 -9.02 10.47 -29.69
C ASP A 351 -8.22 9.26 -30.20
N ASN A 352 -8.83 8.49 -31.10
CA ASN A 352 -8.21 7.31 -31.68
C ASN A 352 -7.06 7.63 -32.66
N SER A 353 -6.79 8.90 -32.98
CA SER A 353 -5.58 9.29 -33.70
C SER A 353 -4.34 9.25 -32.82
N ILE A 354 -4.50 9.35 -31.50
CA ILE A 354 -3.41 9.31 -30.53
C ILE A 354 -3.05 7.87 -30.22
N ALA A 355 -1.77 7.52 -30.42
CA ALA A 355 -1.25 6.22 -30.03
C ALA A 355 -1.01 6.16 -28.51
N VAL A 356 -1.42 5.04 -27.88
CA VAL A 356 -1.32 4.83 -26.44
C VAL A 356 -0.73 3.47 -26.08
N ASP A 357 0.02 3.42 -24.98
CA ASP A 357 0.44 2.18 -24.34
C ASP A 357 -0.80 1.39 -23.89
N PRO A 358 -0.92 0.09 -24.21
CA PRO A 358 -2.11 -0.70 -23.87
C PRO A 358 -2.42 -0.75 -22.37
N ARG A 359 -1.43 -0.53 -21.49
CA ARG A 359 -1.64 -0.52 -20.03
C ARG A 359 -2.61 0.59 -19.57
N ILE A 360 -2.87 1.63 -20.37
CA ILE A 360 -3.88 2.65 -20.04
C ILE A 360 -5.23 1.99 -19.71
N ASP A 361 -5.68 1.04 -20.53
CA ASP A 361 -7.00 0.42 -20.39
C ASP A 361 -7.04 -0.76 -19.44
N PHE A 362 -5.90 -1.16 -18.87
CA PHE A 362 -5.81 -1.99 -17.65
C PHE A 362 -5.82 -1.16 -16.38
N THR A 363 -5.26 0.05 -16.43
CA THR A 363 -5.14 0.96 -15.29
C THR A 363 -6.44 1.69 -15.01
N MET A 364 -7.12 2.17 -16.05
CA MET A 364 -8.31 3.01 -15.93
C MET A 364 -9.43 2.61 -16.89
N GLY A 365 -10.66 2.92 -16.48
CA GLY A 365 -11.82 2.84 -17.34
C GLY A 365 -12.00 4.12 -18.16
N ARG A 366 -12.30 3.96 -19.46
CA ARG A 366 -12.64 5.04 -20.39
C ARG A 366 -13.97 4.73 -21.07
N PHE A 367 -14.77 5.75 -21.37
CA PHE A 367 -16.00 5.54 -22.13
C PHE A 367 -15.70 4.98 -23.52
N GLY A 368 -16.53 4.04 -23.98
CA GLY A 368 -16.34 3.39 -25.28
C GLY A 368 -15.28 2.29 -25.31
N ILE A 369 -14.58 2.01 -24.21
CA ILE A 369 -13.61 0.93 -24.08
C ILE A 369 -14.17 -0.14 -23.12
N PRO A 370 -14.10 -1.45 -23.46
CA PRO A 370 -14.55 -2.53 -22.58
C PRO A 370 -13.88 -2.48 -21.20
N TYR A 371 -14.70 -2.53 -20.15
CA TYR A 371 -14.25 -2.47 -18.77
C TYR A 371 -14.27 -3.87 -18.16
N LYS A 372 -13.15 -4.57 -18.21
CA LYS A 372 -13.07 -5.99 -17.81
C LYS A 372 -14.20 -6.77 -18.50
N ASP A 373 -14.97 -7.54 -17.78
CA ASP A 373 -16.15 -8.31 -18.21
C ASP A 373 -17.51 -7.62 -17.93
N TRP A 374 -17.48 -6.34 -17.52
CA TRP A 374 -18.67 -5.54 -17.23
C TRP A 374 -19.31 -4.87 -18.45
N GLY A 375 -18.67 -4.97 -19.63
CA GLY A 375 -19.09 -4.28 -20.85
C GLY A 375 -18.61 -2.83 -20.91
N LEU A 376 -19.35 -1.98 -21.60
CA LEU A 376 -18.98 -0.56 -21.76
C LEU A 376 -19.46 0.28 -20.57
N PRO A 377 -18.60 1.17 -20.04
CA PRO A 377 -19.01 2.13 -19.02
C PRO A 377 -20.14 3.04 -19.48
N ASN A 378 -21.05 3.41 -18.59
CA ASN A 378 -22.07 4.40 -18.81
C ASN A 378 -21.83 5.66 -17.93
N LYS A 379 -22.61 6.73 -18.17
CA LYS A 379 -22.42 8.02 -17.48
C LYS A 379 -22.55 7.94 -15.95
N ASP A 380 -23.32 6.98 -15.42
CA ASP A 380 -23.58 6.86 -13.99
C ASP A 380 -22.37 6.28 -13.23
N TRP A 381 -21.34 5.79 -13.94
CA TRP A 381 -20.10 5.29 -13.35
C TRP A 381 -19.16 6.40 -12.86
N VAL A 382 -19.42 7.64 -13.25
CA VAL A 382 -18.72 8.83 -12.76
C VAL A 382 -19.74 9.74 -12.08
N ARG A 383 -19.50 10.09 -10.82
CA ARG A 383 -20.43 10.89 -10.02
C ARG A 383 -20.44 12.37 -10.42
N ASP A 384 -19.24 12.97 -10.50
CA ASP A 384 -19.06 14.38 -10.88
C ASP A 384 -17.78 14.54 -11.71
N VAL A 385 -17.96 14.71 -13.01
CA VAL A 385 -16.84 14.93 -13.95
C VAL A 385 -16.09 16.24 -13.72
N ASN A 386 -16.71 17.23 -13.08
CA ASN A 386 -16.06 18.50 -12.78
C ASN A 386 -15.16 18.40 -11.53
N ASN A 387 -15.39 17.37 -10.70
CA ASN A 387 -14.58 17.08 -9.53
C ASN A 387 -13.51 16.01 -9.80
N GLY A 388 -13.86 14.90 -10.44
CA GLY A 388 -12.97 13.74 -10.62
C GLY A 388 -12.41 13.53 -12.03
N GLY A 389 -12.96 14.19 -13.03
CA GLY A 389 -12.64 13.90 -14.44
C GLY A 389 -13.47 12.76 -15.03
N PHE A 390 -13.04 12.22 -16.18
CA PHE A 390 -13.81 11.22 -16.93
C PHE A 390 -13.40 9.78 -16.66
N TYR A 391 -12.26 9.57 -16.03
CA TYR A 391 -11.69 8.23 -15.86
C TYR A 391 -12.26 7.56 -14.63
N MET A 392 -12.31 6.25 -14.68
CA MET A 392 -12.79 5.41 -13.58
C MET A 392 -11.64 4.54 -13.09
N PRO A 393 -11.53 4.27 -11.78
CA PRO A 393 -10.59 3.27 -11.30
C PRO A 393 -10.90 1.91 -11.94
N LYS A 394 -9.88 1.10 -12.26
CA LYS A 394 -10.08 -0.20 -12.93
C LYS A 394 -9.17 -1.28 -12.41
N LYS A 395 -7.91 -0.97 -12.16
CA LYS A 395 -6.89 -1.95 -11.80
C LYS A 395 -7.32 -2.83 -10.62
N HIS A 396 -7.77 -2.24 -9.53
CA HIS A 396 -8.19 -2.92 -8.30
C HIS A 396 -9.71 -3.14 -8.19
N VAL A 397 -10.42 -3.06 -9.29
CA VAL A 397 -11.87 -3.32 -9.33
C VAL A 397 -12.11 -4.77 -9.73
N TYR A 398 -13.01 -5.44 -9.03
CA TYR A 398 -13.34 -6.85 -9.27
C TYR A 398 -14.03 -7.08 -10.62
N THR A 399 -13.93 -8.30 -11.13
CA THR A 399 -14.63 -8.74 -12.34
C THR A 399 -16.04 -9.22 -12.01
N LYS A 400 -16.91 -9.28 -13.02
CA LYS A 400 -18.23 -9.89 -12.89
C LYS A 400 -18.12 -11.38 -12.56
N GLU A 401 -17.15 -12.06 -13.17
CA GLU A 401 -16.81 -13.46 -12.85
C GLU A 401 -16.47 -13.64 -11.36
N MET A 402 -15.69 -12.74 -10.75
CA MET A 402 -15.43 -12.78 -9.30
C MET A 402 -16.73 -12.64 -8.49
N GLN A 403 -17.64 -11.76 -8.91
CA GLN A 403 -18.95 -11.61 -8.25
C GLN A 403 -19.79 -12.88 -8.39
N GLU A 404 -19.84 -13.48 -9.56
CA GLU A 404 -20.57 -14.72 -9.82
C GLU A 404 -20.04 -15.91 -9.00
N ASN A 405 -18.72 -15.89 -8.72
CA ASN A 405 -18.06 -16.87 -7.84
C ASN A 405 -18.15 -16.52 -6.33
N GLY A 406 -18.89 -15.49 -5.94
CA GLY A 406 -19.06 -15.11 -4.54
C GLY A 406 -17.83 -14.49 -3.89
N LEU A 407 -16.90 -13.95 -4.68
CA LEU A 407 -15.65 -13.34 -4.22
C LEU A 407 -15.71 -11.80 -4.16
N ALA A 408 -16.82 -11.20 -4.60
CA ALA A 408 -17.03 -9.76 -4.53
C ALA A 408 -18.52 -9.40 -4.60
N GLY A 409 -18.85 -8.15 -4.26
CA GLY A 409 -20.19 -7.60 -4.42
C GLY A 409 -20.65 -6.75 -3.23
N SER A 410 -21.77 -6.05 -3.39
CA SER A 410 -22.35 -5.15 -2.38
C SER A 410 -22.81 -5.87 -1.11
N SER A 411 -23.09 -7.18 -1.17
CA SER A 411 -23.46 -7.99 -0.01
C SER A 411 -22.31 -8.24 0.98
N TYR A 412 -21.08 -7.95 0.58
CA TYR A 412 -19.86 -8.26 1.35
C TYR A 412 -19.19 -7.04 1.99
N SER A 413 -19.87 -5.89 2.01
CA SER A 413 -19.39 -4.72 2.75
C SER A 413 -20.48 -4.24 3.71
N ALA A 414 -20.39 -2.99 4.16
CA ALA A 414 -21.40 -2.34 5.00
C ALA A 414 -22.79 -2.19 4.32
N GLY A 415 -23.01 -2.78 3.15
CA GLY A 415 -24.26 -2.75 2.39
C GLY A 415 -24.41 -1.57 1.44
N TRP A 416 -23.56 -0.56 1.53
CA TRP A 416 -23.59 0.66 0.70
C TRP A 416 -22.49 0.71 -0.36
N ALA A 417 -21.45 -0.09 -0.21
CA ALA A 417 -20.35 -0.20 -1.17
C ALA A 417 -19.95 -1.66 -1.38
N PRO A 418 -19.40 -2.04 -2.53
CA PRO A 418 -18.92 -3.39 -2.77
C PRO A 418 -17.74 -3.77 -1.89
N GLY A 419 -17.66 -5.04 -1.49
CA GLY A 419 -16.47 -5.68 -0.93
C GLY A 419 -15.85 -6.63 -1.96
N SER A 420 -14.57 -6.93 -1.81
CA SER A 420 -13.84 -7.86 -2.68
C SER A 420 -12.82 -8.67 -1.90
N ALA A 421 -12.72 -9.98 -2.23
CA ALA A 421 -11.67 -10.86 -1.73
C ALA A 421 -10.34 -10.66 -2.46
N MET A 422 -10.24 -9.72 -3.39
CA MET A 422 -9.01 -9.51 -4.16
C MET A 422 -7.86 -9.03 -3.28
N ASN A 423 -6.77 -9.79 -3.29
CA ASN A 423 -5.56 -9.51 -2.54
C ASN A 423 -4.88 -8.20 -2.98
N LEU A 424 -4.13 -7.63 -2.06
CA LEU A 424 -3.21 -6.54 -2.36
C LEU A 424 -1.79 -7.10 -2.53
N GLN A 425 -1.22 -6.99 -3.72
CA GLN A 425 0.19 -7.31 -3.97
C GLN A 425 1.08 -6.21 -3.38
N TYR A 426 1.48 -6.37 -2.10
CA TYR A 426 2.34 -5.41 -1.42
C TYR A 426 3.79 -5.44 -1.94
N LEU A 427 4.28 -6.63 -2.29
CA LEU A 427 5.57 -6.85 -2.95
C LEU A 427 5.35 -7.65 -4.23
N SER A 428 5.88 -7.18 -5.35
CA SER A 428 5.73 -7.82 -6.67
C SER A 428 7.02 -7.80 -7.48
N LEU A 429 7.18 -8.78 -8.36
CA LEU A 429 8.35 -8.90 -9.23
C LEU A 429 8.52 -7.67 -10.15
N ARG A 430 7.41 -7.13 -10.69
CA ARG A 430 7.47 -5.94 -11.56
C ARG A 430 8.08 -4.72 -10.83
N ASP A 431 7.73 -4.51 -9.57
CA ASP A 431 8.33 -3.45 -8.74
C ASP A 431 9.83 -3.72 -8.51
N MET A 432 10.19 -4.96 -8.11
CA MET A 432 11.60 -5.34 -7.90
C MET A 432 12.45 -5.16 -9.15
N LYS A 433 11.94 -5.53 -10.34
CA LYS A 433 12.65 -5.33 -11.62
C LYS A 433 12.91 -3.86 -11.92
N LEU A 434 11.94 -2.99 -11.67
CA LEU A 434 12.08 -1.55 -11.91
C LEU A 434 12.95 -0.85 -10.86
N LEU A 435 12.93 -1.30 -9.60
CA LEU A 435 13.89 -0.87 -8.58
C LEU A 435 15.33 -1.31 -8.94
N TYR A 436 15.47 -2.53 -9.45
CA TYR A 436 16.77 -3.03 -9.93
C TYR A 436 17.27 -2.23 -11.14
N ALA A 437 16.38 -1.86 -12.06
CA ALA A 437 16.72 -0.99 -13.19
C ALA A 437 17.25 0.38 -12.72
N GLU A 438 16.71 0.97 -11.66
CA GLU A 438 17.24 2.19 -11.05
C GLU A 438 18.65 1.97 -10.50
N CYS A 439 18.90 0.87 -9.78
CA CYS A 439 20.22 0.53 -9.26
C CYS A 439 21.25 0.31 -10.38
N LEU A 440 20.85 -0.33 -11.48
CA LEU A 440 21.70 -0.55 -12.64
C LEU A 440 22.04 0.77 -13.34
N ALA A 441 21.04 1.62 -13.56
CA ALA A 441 21.23 2.96 -14.14
C ALA A 441 22.15 3.82 -13.27
N ASP A 442 21.98 3.77 -11.95
CA ASP A 442 22.85 4.48 -11.00
C ASP A 442 24.30 4.00 -11.07
N ALA A 443 24.50 2.70 -11.18
CA ALA A 443 25.82 2.08 -11.30
C ALA A 443 26.47 2.20 -12.71
N GLY A 444 25.75 2.78 -13.70
CA GLY A 444 26.23 2.94 -15.08
C GLY A 444 26.03 1.73 -15.97
N ASP A 445 25.34 0.69 -15.51
CA ASP A 445 24.93 -0.46 -16.34
C ASP A 445 23.61 -0.13 -17.07
N LEU A 446 23.73 0.71 -18.09
CA LEU A 446 22.57 1.21 -18.84
C LEU A 446 21.91 0.11 -19.69
N ALA A 447 22.69 -0.84 -20.17
CA ALA A 447 22.18 -1.98 -20.94
C ALA A 447 21.38 -2.94 -20.05
N GLY A 448 21.87 -3.21 -18.83
CA GLY A 448 21.12 -3.98 -17.83
C GLY A 448 19.83 -3.31 -17.41
N ALA A 449 19.85 -1.98 -17.20
CA ALA A 449 18.65 -1.20 -16.89
C ALA A 449 17.61 -1.29 -18.02
N MET A 450 18.06 -1.15 -19.29
CA MET A 450 17.20 -1.29 -20.46
C MET A 450 16.58 -2.69 -20.54
N ALA A 451 17.33 -3.73 -20.22
CA ALA A 451 16.82 -5.10 -20.25
C ALA A 451 15.65 -5.29 -19.27
N GLN A 452 15.75 -4.75 -18.04
CA GLN A 452 14.66 -4.82 -17.06
C GLN A 452 13.41 -4.06 -17.53
N VAL A 453 13.58 -2.86 -18.08
CA VAL A 453 12.52 -2.06 -18.66
C VAL A 453 11.87 -2.81 -19.84
N ASN A 454 12.66 -3.36 -20.73
CA ASN A 454 12.15 -4.09 -21.91
C ASN A 454 11.38 -5.36 -21.55
N ASP A 455 11.73 -6.07 -20.47
CA ASP A 455 10.95 -7.21 -20.00
C ASP A 455 9.52 -6.80 -19.62
N ILE A 456 9.36 -5.68 -18.92
CA ILE A 456 8.05 -5.13 -18.58
C ILE A 456 7.27 -4.74 -19.85
N ARG A 457 7.92 -4.03 -20.77
CA ARG A 457 7.31 -3.57 -22.02
C ARG A 457 6.91 -4.73 -22.94
N ARG A 458 7.77 -5.74 -23.05
CA ARG A 458 7.48 -6.97 -23.82
C ARG A 458 6.22 -7.66 -23.30
N ARG A 459 6.10 -7.85 -21.97
CA ARG A 459 4.92 -8.42 -21.35
C ARG A 459 3.67 -7.59 -21.65
N ALA A 460 3.77 -6.25 -21.51
CA ALA A 460 2.64 -5.35 -21.76
C ALA A 460 2.17 -5.37 -23.23
N GLY A 461 3.07 -5.69 -24.16
CA GLY A 461 2.78 -5.79 -25.60
C GLY A 461 2.23 -7.13 -26.07
N LEU A 462 2.02 -8.11 -25.20
CA LEU A 462 1.41 -9.40 -25.59
C LEU A 462 -0.05 -9.21 -26.04
N ASP A 463 -0.49 -9.98 -27.01
CA ASP A 463 -1.86 -9.87 -27.58
C ASP A 463 -2.97 -10.02 -26.51
N VAL A 464 -2.72 -10.83 -25.47
CA VAL A 464 -3.64 -10.99 -24.33
C VAL A 464 -3.86 -9.67 -23.55
N ASN A 465 -2.96 -8.70 -23.70
CA ASN A 465 -3.02 -7.38 -23.07
C ASN A 465 -3.52 -6.29 -24.04
N ILE A 466 -4.02 -6.65 -25.20
CA ILE A 466 -4.68 -5.74 -26.14
C ILE A 466 -6.19 -5.88 -25.96
N ILE A 467 -6.83 -4.84 -25.43
CA ILE A 467 -8.28 -4.84 -25.27
C ILE A 467 -8.94 -4.73 -26.64
N LYS A 468 -9.90 -5.61 -26.91
CA LYS A 468 -10.59 -5.71 -28.19
C LYS A 468 -12.08 -5.40 -28.04
N LEU A 469 -12.66 -4.82 -29.06
CA LEU A 469 -14.10 -4.67 -29.23
C LEU A 469 -14.76 -6.02 -29.57
N GLU A 470 -16.08 -6.06 -29.62
CA GLU A 470 -16.85 -7.29 -29.93
C GLU A 470 -16.53 -7.85 -31.33
N ASP A 471 -16.14 -6.99 -32.28
CA ASP A 471 -15.74 -7.39 -33.62
C ASP A 471 -14.28 -7.90 -33.71
N GLY A 472 -13.57 -7.96 -32.57
CA GLY A 472 -12.19 -8.42 -32.47
C GLY A 472 -11.13 -7.38 -32.82
N THR A 473 -11.52 -6.14 -33.17
CA THR A 473 -10.57 -5.05 -33.44
C THR A 473 -10.06 -4.45 -32.13
N PRO A 474 -8.81 -3.90 -32.07
CA PRO A 474 -8.32 -3.18 -30.91
C PRO A 474 -9.25 -2.00 -30.54
N ALA A 475 -9.55 -1.86 -29.25
CA ALA A 475 -10.47 -0.84 -28.74
C ALA A 475 -9.89 0.59 -28.77
N ALA A 476 -8.59 0.74 -28.96
CA ALA A 476 -7.89 2.00 -29.13
C ALA A 476 -6.66 1.83 -30.02
N ASN A 477 -6.00 2.94 -30.36
CA ASN A 477 -4.76 2.93 -31.15
C ASN A 477 -3.56 2.49 -30.26
N TYR A 478 -3.56 1.22 -29.85
CA TYR A 478 -2.50 0.67 -29.00
C TYR A 478 -1.19 0.53 -29.75
N LYS A 479 -0.13 1.06 -29.16
CA LYS A 479 1.26 0.86 -29.60
C LYS A 479 2.17 0.71 -28.40
N ILE A 480 3.06 -0.26 -28.46
CA ILE A 480 4.13 -0.44 -27.50
C ILE A 480 5.29 -1.18 -28.16
N SER A 481 6.51 -0.82 -27.83
CA SER A 481 7.70 -1.54 -28.29
C SER A 481 8.77 -1.55 -27.21
N GLU A 482 9.71 -2.49 -27.33
CA GLU A 482 10.94 -2.49 -26.56
C GLU A 482 11.87 -1.37 -27.06
N TYR A 483 12.68 -0.80 -26.17
CA TYR A 483 13.73 0.10 -26.57
C TYR A 483 14.81 -0.67 -27.35
N PRO A 484 15.17 -0.25 -28.57
CA PRO A 484 16.27 -0.87 -29.30
C PRO A 484 17.62 -0.59 -28.63
N ALA A 485 18.59 -1.47 -28.79
CA ALA A 485 19.90 -1.40 -28.12
C ALA A 485 20.65 -0.07 -28.31
N SER A 486 20.42 0.62 -29.41
CA SER A 486 21.04 1.91 -29.73
C SER A 486 20.19 3.13 -29.35
N HIS A 487 19.10 2.94 -28.61
CA HIS A 487 18.20 4.04 -28.30
C HIS A 487 18.84 5.09 -27.38
N ALA A 488 18.67 6.37 -27.71
CA ALA A 488 19.28 7.49 -26.99
C ALA A 488 18.91 7.55 -25.50
N ALA A 489 17.74 7.04 -25.10
CA ALA A 489 17.33 6.97 -23.70
C ALA A 489 18.30 6.18 -22.82
N PHE A 490 19.09 5.27 -23.40
CA PHE A 490 20.07 4.44 -22.68
C PHE A 490 21.52 4.73 -23.11
N SER A 491 21.77 5.93 -23.64
CA SER A 491 23.11 6.37 -24.02
C SER A 491 23.89 7.04 -22.88
N ASP A 492 23.18 7.58 -21.90
CA ASP A 492 23.75 8.21 -20.70
C ASP A 492 22.87 7.96 -19.46
N LYS A 493 23.45 8.15 -18.27
CA LYS A 493 22.80 7.90 -16.99
C LYS A 493 21.52 8.74 -16.78
N ALA A 494 21.56 10.01 -17.16
CA ALA A 494 20.45 10.93 -16.87
C ALA A 494 19.20 10.59 -17.67
N THR A 495 19.35 10.27 -18.97
CA THR A 495 18.25 9.83 -19.83
C THR A 495 17.76 8.43 -19.46
N CYS A 496 18.67 7.52 -19.07
CA CYS A 496 18.32 6.19 -18.57
C CYS A 496 17.42 6.27 -17.32
N ILE A 497 17.79 7.10 -16.34
CA ILE A 497 16.97 7.33 -15.14
C ILE A 497 15.57 7.85 -15.52
N LYS A 498 15.44 8.76 -16.49
CA LYS A 498 14.12 9.22 -16.97
C LYS A 498 13.29 8.07 -17.55
N ALA A 499 13.91 7.21 -18.37
CA ALA A 499 13.23 6.06 -18.96
C ALA A 499 12.75 5.08 -17.88
N VAL A 500 13.57 4.75 -16.90
CA VAL A 500 13.19 3.88 -15.78
C VAL A 500 12.08 4.51 -14.92
N ARG A 501 12.17 5.80 -14.58
CA ARG A 501 11.14 6.52 -13.82
C ARG A 501 9.81 6.60 -14.56
N MET A 502 9.85 6.78 -15.89
CA MET A 502 8.65 6.75 -16.73
C MET A 502 8.04 5.35 -16.74
N GLU A 503 8.84 4.30 -16.91
CA GLU A 503 8.33 2.93 -16.88
C GLU A 503 7.71 2.57 -15.52
N ARG A 504 8.29 3.01 -14.41
CA ARG A 504 7.67 2.89 -13.08
C ARG A 504 6.34 3.61 -12.99
N LYS A 505 6.24 4.83 -13.53
CA LYS A 505 4.98 5.59 -13.56
C LYS A 505 3.89 4.84 -14.32
N LEU A 506 4.20 4.26 -15.48
CA LEU A 506 3.21 3.56 -16.31
C LEU A 506 2.84 2.18 -15.72
N GLU A 507 3.82 1.42 -15.25
CA GLU A 507 3.59 0.06 -14.74
C GLU A 507 2.86 0.05 -13.39
N LEU A 508 3.32 0.90 -12.46
CA LEU A 508 2.78 0.97 -11.09
C LEU A 508 1.69 2.03 -10.92
N ALA A 509 1.19 2.59 -12.02
CA ALA A 509 0.08 3.55 -12.02
C ALA A 509 -1.10 3.04 -11.20
N MET A 510 -1.68 3.87 -10.35
CA MET A 510 -2.81 3.54 -9.48
C MET A 510 -2.51 2.43 -8.44
N GLU A 511 -1.23 2.22 -8.06
CA GLU A 511 -0.84 1.27 -7.01
C GLU A 511 -0.35 1.97 -5.72
N GLY A 512 -0.67 3.25 -5.54
CA GLY A 512 -0.36 3.98 -4.31
C GLY A 512 1.13 4.20 -4.03
N GLN A 513 2.00 4.15 -5.06
CA GLN A 513 3.45 4.27 -4.89
C GLN A 513 4.01 5.64 -5.30
N ARG A 514 3.29 6.39 -6.13
CA ARG A 514 3.81 7.56 -6.85
C ARG A 514 4.46 8.61 -5.97
N PHE A 515 3.78 9.07 -4.90
CA PHE A 515 4.35 10.09 -4.00
C PHE A 515 5.64 9.61 -3.33
N PHE A 516 5.68 8.37 -2.87
CA PHE A 516 6.86 7.81 -2.20
C PHE A 516 8.06 7.68 -3.15
N ASP A 517 7.82 7.37 -4.43
CA ASP A 517 8.85 7.41 -5.48
C ASP A 517 9.35 8.84 -5.71
N LEU A 518 8.43 9.81 -5.87
CA LEU A 518 8.80 11.22 -6.06
C LEU A 518 9.63 11.75 -4.88
N ALA A 519 9.22 11.46 -3.65
CA ALA A 519 9.89 11.90 -2.43
C ALA A 519 11.32 11.33 -2.31
N ARG A 520 11.51 10.01 -2.56
CA ARG A 520 12.82 9.38 -2.48
C ARG A 520 13.75 9.78 -3.63
N TRP A 521 13.23 10.23 -4.76
CA TRP A 521 14.04 10.78 -5.87
C TRP A 521 14.53 12.20 -5.60
N GLY A 522 14.07 12.83 -4.51
CA GLY A 522 14.51 14.13 -4.03
C GLY A 522 13.41 15.19 -4.05
N GLY A 523 13.39 16.01 -3.01
CA GLY A 523 12.33 17.01 -2.82
C GLY A 523 12.22 18.03 -3.95
N ASP A 524 13.33 18.47 -4.53
CA ASP A 524 13.30 19.40 -5.68
C ASP A 524 12.67 18.76 -6.91
N TYR A 525 12.97 17.49 -7.17
CA TYR A 525 12.34 16.73 -8.26
C TYR A 525 10.86 16.54 -7.99
N MET A 526 10.48 16.14 -6.78
CA MET A 526 9.08 16.00 -6.36
C MET A 526 8.30 17.32 -6.55
N ASN A 527 8.82 18.43 -6.03
CA ASN A 527 8.17 19.73 -6.15
C ASN A 527 7.99 20.14 -7.62
N SER A 528 9.04 19.99 -8.43
CA SER A 528 9.01 20.32 -9.87
C SER A 528 7.98 19.46 -10.61
N GLU A 529 7.94 18.15 -10.36
CA GLU A 529 7.04 17.22 -11.02
C GLU A 529 5.58 17.48 -10.65
N LEU A 530 5.29 17.70 -9.34
CA LEU A 530 3.94 18.01 -8.88
C LEU A 530 3.44 19.39 -9.34
N ASN A 531 4.32 20.40 -9.48
CA ASN A 531 3.94 21.65 -10.10
C ASN A 531 3.61 21.50 -11.60
N ALA A 532 4.36 20.67 -12.32
CA ALA A 532 4.08 20.36 -13.73
C ALA A 532 2.76 19.57 -13.87
N TYR A 533 2.49 18.61 -12.98
CA TYR A 533 1.21 17.91 -12.86
C TYR A 533 0.05 18.92 -12.68
N LEU A 534 0.13 19.80 -11.67
CA LEU A 534 -0.90 20.81 -11.42
C LEU A 534 -1.12 21.75 -12.59
N ALA A 535 -0.04 22.17 -13.26
CA ALA A 535 -0.13 23.04 -14.44
C ALA A 535 -0.90 22.36 -15.57
N TYR A 536 -0.76 21.04 -15.73
CA TYR A 536 -1.49 20.27 -16.72
C TYR A 536 -2.96 20.05 -16.31
N GLU A 537 -3.21 19.60 -15.06
CA GLU A 537 -4.57 19.32 -14.56
C GLU A 537 -5.50 20.54 -14.56
N ARG A 538 -4.98 21.76 -14.38
CA ARG A 538 -5.75 23.01 -14.46
C ARG A 538 -6.48 23.20 -15.80
N ASN A 539 -6.03 22.56 -16.88
CA ASN A 539 -6.72 22.63 -18.16
C ASN A 539 -8.03 21.83 -18.16
N PHE A 540 -8.23 20.94 -17.19
CA PHE A 540 -9.36 20.02 -17.11
C PHE A 540 -10.23 20.25 -15.87
N LEU A 541 -9.63 20.54 -14.72
CA LEU A 541 -10.31 20.63 -13.42
C LEU A 541 -10.02 21.97 -12.72
N ASN A 542 -11.04 22.80 -12.58
CA ASN A 542 -10.94 24.13 -11.98
C ASN A 542 -10.51 24.12 -10.50
N LYS A 543 -10.70 23.01 -9.79
CA LYS A 543 -10.30 22.87 -8.37
C LYS A 543 -8.81 23.08 -8.13
N TYR A 544 -7.98 22.88 -9.15
CA TYR A 544 -6.54 23.09 -9.05
C TYR A 544 -6.09 24.54 -9.32
N ASN A 545 -7.01 25.45 -9.66
CA ASN A 545 -6.67 26.85 -9.86
C ASN A 545 -6.17 27.47 -8.54
N GLY A 546 -4.97 28.05 -8.58
CA GLY A 546 -4.31 28.62 -7.41
C GLY A 546 -3.64 27.62 -6.46
N VAL A 547 -3.74 26.33 -6.70
CA VAL A 547 -3.05 25.28 -5.91
C VAL A 547 -1.56 25.26 -6.29
N SER A 548 -0.69 25.11 -5.30
CA SER A 548 0.75 24.93 -5.49
C SER A 548 1.20 23.58 -4.92
N ALA A 549 2.19 22.96 -5.53
CA ALA A 549 2.80 21.74 -5.01
C ALA A 549 3.44 21.97 -3.63
N PRO A 550 3.59 20.93 -2.82
CA PRO A 550 4.25 21.05 -1.51
C PRO A 550 5.71 21.50 -1.71
N PRO A 551 6.26 22.31 -0.77
CA PRO A 551 7.68 22.68 -0.80
C PRO A 551 8.60 21.44 -0.87
N ALA A 552 9.77 21.61 -1.46
CA ALA A 552 10.77 20.54 -1.61
C ALA A 552 11.16 19.85 -0.28
N SER A 553 11.04 20.53 0.83
CA SER A 553 11.29 19.98 2.17
C SER A 553 10.21 19.00 2.65
N LYS A 554 8.99 19.05 2.11
CA LYS A 554 7.84 18.22 2.56
C LYS A 554 7.79 16.89 1.80
N THR A 555 8.84 16.09 1.93
CA THR A 555 8.93 14.71 1.38
C THR A 555 8.26 13.66 2.28
N MET A 556 7.61 14.09 3.35
CA MET A 556 6.88 13.29 4.33
C MET A 556 5.66 14.04 4.84
N TYR A 557 4.79 13.35 5.54
CA TYR A 557 3.58 13.90 6.17
C TYR A 557 3.83 14.35 7.61
N PRO A 558 2.98 15.23 8.16
CA PRO A 558 3.07 15.61 9.57
C PRO A 558 2.60 14.47 10.48
N ILE A 559 3.17 14.39 11.66
CA ILE A 559 2.68 13.51 12.74
C ILE A 559 1.28 14.00 13.15
N PRO A 560 0.31 13.10 13.37
CA PRO A 560 -1.04 13.49 13.79
C PRO A 560 -1.00 14.31 15.09
N GLU A 561 -1.63 15.47 15.11
CA GLU A 561 -1.64 16.37 16.26
C GLU A 561 -2.18 15.70 17.52
N THR A 562 -3.23 14.90 17.38
CA THR A 562 -3.82 14.15 18.49
C THR A 562 -2.83 13.19 19.14
N GLN A 563 -1.89 12.62 18.37
CA GLN A 563 -0.86 11.74 18.94
C GLN A 563 0.20 12.51 19.72
N ILE A 564 0.62 13.68 19.23
CA ILE A 564 1.54 14.55 19.97
C ILE A 564 0.90 14.94 21.31
N GLN A 565 -0.37 15.31 21.30
CA GLN A 565 -1.12 15.68 22.51
C GLN A 565 -1.27 14.49 23.48
N THR A 566 -1.58 13.29 22.96
CA THR A 566 -1.79 12.08 23.78
C THR A 566 -0.49 11.60 24.43
N MET A 567 0.62 11.63 23.70
CA MET A 567 1.94 11.26 24.26
C MET A 567 2.40 12.25 25.33
N GLY A 568 2.10 13.54 25.15
CA GLY A 568 2.43 14.58 26.14
C GLY A 568 3.94 14.78 26.31
N ASN A 569 4.34 15.13 27.53
CA ASN A 569 5.73 15.40 27.88
C ASN A 569 6.28 14.37 28.87
N ASP A 570 7.59 14.23 28.87
CA ASP A 570 8.34 13.45 29.86
C ASP A 570 8.41 14.18 31.23
N GLU A 571 9.06 13.58 32.19
CA GLU A 571 9.27 14.14 33.55
C GLU A 571 10.07 15.45 33.57
N ASN A 572 10.83 15.76 32.52
CA ASN A 572 11.60 16.97 32.33
C ASN A 572 10.84 18.03 31.54
N GLY A 573 9.58 17.78 31.19
CA GLY A 573 8.72 18.67 30.40
C GLY A 573 9.04 18.68 28.90
N GLN A 574 9.83 17.72 28.40
CA GLN A 574 10.12 17.60 26.98
C GLN A 574 9.04 16.76 26.27
N PRO A 575 8.52 17.18 25.10
CA PRO A 575 7.51 16.42 24.38
C PRO A 575 8.08 15.09 23.89
N TYR A 576 7.32 14.00 24.04
CA TYR A 576 7.69 12.70 23.49
C TYR A 576 7.68 12.72 21.95
N LEU A 577 6.74 13.42 21.33
CA LEU A 577 6.65 13.56 19.89
C LEU A 577 6.80 15.02 19.46
N VAL A 578 7.70 15.27 18.53
CA VAL A 578 7.94 16.57 17.92
C VAL A 578 7.73 16.46 16.41
N GLN A 579 7.02 17.43 15.82
CA GLN A 579 6.87 17.49 14.37
C GLN A 579 8.23 17.51 13.67
N PRO A 580 8.38 16.81 12.52
CA PRO A 580 9.53 17.01 11.63
C PRO A 580 9.67 18.48 11.20
N ASP A 581 10.91 18.93 10.96
CA ASP A 581 11.19 20.35 10.65
C ASP A 581 10.28 20.98 9.59
N PRO A 582 9.94 20.31 8.46
CA PRO A 582 9.05 20.91 7.46
C PRO A 582 7.62 21.20 7.96
N TRP A 583 7.26 20.69 9.12
CA TRP A 583 5.90 20.77 9.69
C TRP A 583 5.82 21.50 11.04
N LYS A 584 6.96 22.04 11.51
CA LYS A 584 7.03 22.89 12.72
C LYS A 584 6.38 24.24 12.53
#